data_9e9505857df848e37d8a63568b0f6877
#
_entry.id   9e9505857df848e37d8a63568b0f6877
#
_cell.length_a   1.000
_cell.length_b   1.000
_cell.length_c   1.000
_cell.angle_alpha   90.00
_cell.angle_beta   90.00
_cell.angle_gamma   90.00
#
_symmetry.space_group_name_H-M   'P 1'
#
loop_
_entity.id
_entity.type
_entity.pdbx_description
1 polymer ?
#
loop_
_entity_poly.entity_id
_entity_poly.type
_entity_poly.pdbx_seq_one_letter_code
_entity_poly.pdbx_strand_id
1 'polypeptide(L)'
;MLTKYWFPTAVIGENLEKSVRVVVDEGKITEIQCAVEPSTRDLVIDGVALPGFIDTHCHGGNGFFFSDTDVINLESIAEFHLQKGTTTLFASLVTQEPSILLEQVGRLGSIIPFLTVAGIHLEGPWLSEKFCGAHDISALRKPDKSEIEELIFNSNNTIISVTIAPEIEGALDAIKLLKSLGVVVALGHTDADAKITREAIDCGASIITHFYSAMRPLSHRVSSLALEALYDKDVFLEFILDGTHIIPEAIQLLLDTARKKLIAVTDAISAAGSVDGEIQLGNIAVIVKNGVAKIKNSELLAGSTLTMDRAFKFLMQNFDVSYVEAAKFFAGNAAVKYHLPEVGVLATGKLANIVVVNFNHEIEAVLIKGVQVK
;
A
#
# COMPACT_ATOMS: atom_id res chain seq x y z
N MET A 1 -11.36 -28.38 4.20
CA MET A 1 -10.46 -29.51 4.55
C MET A 1 -9.38 -28.97 5.45
N LEU A 2 -9.17 -29.62 6.60
CA LEU A 2 -8.23 -29.18 7.60
C LEU A 2 -6.80 -29.39 7.11
N THR A 3 -6.04 -28.30 6.96
CA THR A 3 -4.63 -28.31 6.55
C THR A 3 -3.76 -27.85 7.72
N LYS A 4 -2.61 -28.49 7.90
CA LYS A 4 -1.66 -28.13 8.97
C LYS A 4 -0.33 -27.74 8.35
N TYR A 5 0.10 -26.53 8.64
CA TYR A 5 1.40 -26.00 8.27
C TYR A 5 2.31 -25.99 9.50
N TRP A 6 3.58 -26.29 9.31
CA TRP A 6 4.58 -26.14 10.34
C TRP A 6 5.73 -25.25 9.83
N PHE A 7 6.12 -24.31 10.68
CA PHE A 7 7.17 -23.33 10.39
C PHE A 7 8.23 -23.38 11.51
N PRO A 8 9.54 -23.35 11.18
CA PRO A 8 10.62 -23.22 12.18
C PRO A 8 10.45 -21.98 13.04
N THR A 9 9.98 -20.89 12.42
CA THR A 9 9.80 -19.59 13.07
C THR A 9 8.59 -18.90 12.47
N ALA A 10 7.81 -18.18 13.29
CA ALA A 10 6.68 -17.37 12.81
C ALA A 10 6.48 -16.12 13.67
N VAL A 11 6.00 -15.03 13.07
CA VAL A 11 5.53 -13.86 13.81
C VAL A 11 4.06 -14.08 14.18
N ILE A 12 3.82 -14.30 15.47
CA ILE A 12 2.48 -14.53 16.03
C ILE A 12 2.12 -13.35 16.93
N GLY A 13 1.16 -12.53 16.48
CA GLY A 13 0.84 -11.29 17.18
C GLY A 13 2.06 -10.36 17.24
N GLU A 14 2.56 -10.08 18.44
CA GLU A 14 3.72 -9.22 18.66
C GLU A 14 5.01 -10.01 19.00
N ASN A 15 5.02 -11.32 18.81
CA ASN A 15 6.13 -12.18 19.18
C ASN A 15 6.71 -12.93 17.98
N LEU A 16 8.01 -13.18 18.02
CA LEU A 16 8.68 -14.13 17.14
C LEU A 16 8.75 -15.50 17.84
N GLU A 17 7.89 -16.41 17.42
CA GLU A 17 7.74 -17.75 18.02
C GLU A 17 8.52 -18.79 17.21
N LYS A 18 8.99 -19.85 17.89
CA LYS A 18 9.71 -20.97 17.27
C LYS A 18 8.83 -22.22 17.24
N SER A 19 9.10 -23.09 16.25
CA SER A 19 8.44 -24.38 16.10
C SER A 19 6.91 -24.24 16.14
N VAL A 20 6.36 -23.53 15.15
CA VAL A 20 4.95 -23.10 15.12
C VAL A 20 4.15 -23.97 14.16
N ARG A 21 3.06 -24.55 14.66
CA ARG A 21 2.03 -25.17 13.81
C ARG A 21 0.84 -24.24 13.66
N VAL A 22 0.41 -24.03 12.44
CA VAL A 22 -0.80 -23.28 12.08
C VAL A 22 -1.79 -24.25 11.45
N VAL A 23 -2.98 -24.36 12.04
CA VAL A 23 -4.08 -25.18 11.52
C VAL A 23 -5.05 -24.29 10.78
N VAL A 24 -5.36 -24.67 9.55
CA VAL A 24 -6.22 -23.91 8.64
C VAL A 24 -7.43 -24.76 8.25
N ASP A 25 -8.62 -24.18 8.36
CA ASP A 25 -9.86 -24.75 7.82
C ASP A 25 -10.67 -23.64 7.14
N GLU A 26 -11.23 -23.95 5.97
CA GLU A 26 -12.01 -23.01 5.16
C GLU A 26 -11.32 -21.63 4.95
N GLY A 27 -10.01 -21.65 4.77
CA GLY A 27 -9.21 -20.45 4.52
C GLY A 27 -8.85 -19.63 5.75
N LYS A 28 -9.31 -20.03 6.95
CA LYS A 28 -9.05 -19.32 8.22
C LYS A 28 -8.15 -20.13 9.13
N ILE A 29 -7.36 -19.41 9.91
CA ILE A 29 -6.55 -20.00 10.98
C ILE A 29 -7.51 -20.41 12.12
N THR A 30 -7.59 -21.69 12.43
CA THR A 30 -8.45 -22.21 13.49
C THR A 30 -7.66 -22.48 14.78
N GLU A 31 -6.36 -22.75 14.67
CA GLU A 31 -5.50 -23.02 15.83
C GLU A 31 -4.05 -22.62 15.50
N ILE A 32 -3.34 -22.13 16.52
CA ILE A 32 -1.89 -21.89 16.48
C ILE A 32 -1.27 -22.58 17.70
N GLN A 33 -0.27 -23.41 17.46
CA GLN A 33 0.49 -24.12 18.51
C GLN A 33 1.97 -23.71 18.39
N CYS A 34 2.54 -23.19 19.46
CA CYS A 34 3.97 -22.83 19.54
C CYS A 34 4.76 -23.89 20.30
N ALA A 35 6.07 -23.95 20.07
CA ALA A 35 7.00 -24.90 20.69
C ALA A 35 6.59 -26.38 20.48
N VAL A 36 6.12 -26.71 19.27
CA VAL A 36 5.70 -28.09 18.91
C VAL A 36 6.56 -28.63 17.77
N GLU A 37 6.97 -29.88 17.85
CA GLU A 37 7.71 -30.56 16.78
C GLU A 37 6.79 -30.88 15.59
N PRO A 38 7.34 -30.89 14.37
CA PRO A 38 6.57 -31.21 13.17
C PRO A 38 6.13 -32.70 13.22
N SER A 39 4.92 -32.95 12.79
CA SER A 39 4.38 -34.30 12.62
C SER A 39 4.39 -34.71 11.14
N THR A 40 4.21 -35.98 10.87
CA THR A 40 4.12 -36.52 9.49
C THR A 40 2.89 -36.03 8.71
N ARG A 41 1.97 -35.33 9.38
CA ARG A 41 0.75 -34.77 8.79
C ARG A 41 0.88 -33.26 8.54
N ASP A 42 1.99 -32.65 8.91
CA ASP A 42 2.23 -31.23 8.72
C ASP A 42 2.91 -30.98 7.36
N LEU A 43 2.47 -29.94 6.65
CA LEU A 43 3.19 -29.37 5.53
C LEU A 43 4.27 -28.45 6.11
N VAL A 44 5.51 -28.90 6.04
CA VAL A 44 6.67 -28.15 6.55
C VAL A 44 7.12 -27.14 5.51
N ILE A 45 7.21 -25.86 5.89
CA ILE A 45 7.77 -24.80 5.06
C ILE A 45 8.90 -24.14 5.85
N ASP A 46 10.11 -24.22 5.34
CA ASP A 46 11.30 -23.65 5.97
C ASP A 46 11.32 -22.12 5.85
N GLY A 47 11.76 -21.44 6.90
CA GLY A 47 11.87 -19.98 6.93
C GLY A 47 11.12 -19.33 8.08
N VAL A 48 10.83 -18.04 7.92
CA VAL A 48 10.08 -17.23 8.89
C VAL A 48 8.71 -16.92 8.29
N ALA A 49 7.66 -17.42 8.94
CA ALA A 49 6.28 -17.12 8.54
C ALA A 49 5.83 -15.75 9.07
N LEU A 50 5.30 -14.93 8.20
CA LEU A 50 4.81 -13.57 8.43
C LEU A 50 3.36 -13.46 7.96
N PRO A 51 2.56 -12.49 8.46
CA PRO A 51 1.32 -12.12 7.80
C PRO A 51 1.57 -11.76 6.35
N GLY A 52 0.66 -12.16 5.46
CA GLY A 52 0.73 -11.77 4.05
C GLY A 52 0.78 -10.25 3.90
N PHE A 53 1.60 -9.76 3.00
CA PHE A 53 1.83 -8.32 2.83
C PHE A 53 0.57 -7.62 2.31
N ILE A 54 0.39 -6.37 2.73
CA ILE A 54 -0.71 -5.48 2.34
C ILE A 54 -0.10 -4.27 1.64
N ASP A 55 -0.40 -4.09 0.37
CA ASP A 55 0.04 -2.94 -0.41
C ASP A 55 -1.15 -2.02 -0.68
N THR A 56 -1.15 -0.87 -0.02
CA THR A 56 -2.27 0.10 -0.05
C THR A 56 -2.14 1.14 -1.15
N HIS A 57 -1.02 1.12 -1.90
CA HIS A 57 -0.73 2.07 -2.95
C HIS A 57 0.00 1.40 -4.11
N CYS A 58 -0.76 0.98 -5.13
CA CYS A 58 -0.24 0.30 -6.31
C CYS A 58 -1.10 0.63 -7.55
N HIS A 59 -0.48 1.19 -8.59
CA HIS A 59 -1.16 1.58 -9.83
C HIS A 59 -1.19 0.47 -10.88
N GLY A 60 -0.28 -0.51 -10.78
CA GLY A 60 -0.20 -1.57 -11.76
C GLY A 60 0.98 -2.51 -11.56
N GLY A 61 1.21 -3.36 -12.56
CA GLY A 61 2.32 -4.32 -12.59
C GLY A 61 2.20 -5.21 -13.82
N ASN A 62 3.27 -5.94 -14.13
CA ASN A 62 3.33 -6.90 -15.22
C ASN A 62 2.90 -6.36 -16.60
N GLY A 63 3.17 -5.07 -16.86
CA GLY A 63 2.85 -4.40 -18.11
C GLY A 63 1.49 -3.69 -18.15
N PHE A 64 0.66 -3.78 -17.09
CA PHE A 64 -0.71 -3.30 -17.06
C PHE A 64 -0.96 -2.32 -15.92
N PHE A 65 -2.01 -1.48 -16.08
CA PHE A 65 -2.50 -0.58 -15.04
C PHE A 65 -3.89 -1.00 -14.55
N PHE A 66 -4.24 -0.63 -13.30
CA PHE A 66 -5.61 -0.81 -12.81
C PHE A 66 -6.64 0.07 -13.53
N SER A 67 -6.19 1.07 -14.27
CA SER A 67 -7.01 1.86 -15.19
C SER A 67 -7.37 1.12 -16.50
N ASP A 68 -6.73 -0.02 -16.80
CA ASP A 68 -7.00 -0.82 -18.00
C ASP A 68 -8.44 -1.36 -17.99
N THR A 69 -8.95 -1.65 -19.19
CA THR A 69 -10.33 -2.05 -19.35
C THR A 69 -10.56 -3.57 -19.33
N ASP A 70 -9.50 -4.34 -19.57
CA ASP A 70 -9.58 -5.80 -19.67
C ASP A 70 -9.42 -6.47 -18.30
N VAL A 71 -10.37 -7.32 -17.93
CA VAL A 71 -10.34 -8.09 -16.68
C VAL A 71 -9.09 -8.96 -16.58
N ILE A 72 -8.64 -9.55 -17.69
CA ILE A 72 -7.43 -10.41 -17.77
C ILE A 72 -6.20 -9.61 -17.34
N ASN A 73 -6.10 -8.33 -17.73
CA ASN A 73 -5.01 -7.45 -17.33
C ASN A 73 -5.02 -7.21 -15.81
N LEU A 74 -6.21 -7.00 -15.23
CA LEU A 74 -6.38 -6.79 -13.78
C LEU A 74 -6.04 -8.04 -12.98
N GLU A 75 -6.44 -9.23 -13.46
CA GLU A 75 -6.05 -10.51 -12.87
C GLU A 75 -4.52 -10.70 -12.96
N SER A 76 -3.90 -10.35 -14.07
CA SER A 76 -2.46 -10.42 -14.27
C SER A 76 -1.68 -9.54 -13.29
N ILE A 77 -2.16 -8.32 -13.00
CA ILE A 77 -1.56 -7.44 -11.99
C ILE A 77 -1.66 -8.09 -10.61
N ALA A 78 -2.86 -8.54 -10.23
CA ALA A 78 -3.11 -9.12 -8.91
C ALA A 78 -2.26 -10.38 -8.68
N GLU A 79 -2.20 -11.28 -9.66
CA GLU A 79 -1.37 -12.49 -9.61
C GLU A 79 0.12 -12.18 -9.52
N PHE A 80 0.60 -11.20 -10.31
CA PHE A 80 2.00 -10.77 -10.27
C PHE A 80 2.40 -10.31 -8.86
N HIS A 81 1.61 -9.44 -8.23
CA HIS A 81 1.89 -8.96 -6.88
C HIS A 81 1.71 -10.05 -5.82
N LEU A 82 0.76 -10.99 -6.02
CA LEU A 82 0.57 -12.14 -5.14
C LEU A 82 1.83 -13.01 -5.09
N GLN A 83 2.46 -13.29 -6.24
CA GLN A 83 3.74 -14.02 -6.33
C GLN A 83 4.90 -13.28 -5.65
N LYS A 84 4.72 -11.98 -5.36
CA LYS A 84 5.66 -11.11 -4.64
C LYS A 84 5.29 -10.88 -3.16
N GLY A 85 4.36 -11.70 -2.65
CA GLY A 85 3.95 -11.70 -1.24
C GLY A 85 2.81 -10.76 -0.89
N THR A 86 2.31 -9.97 -1.84
CA THR A 86 1.16 -9.08 -1.61
C THR A 86 -0.14 -9.88 -1.65
N THR A 87 -0.68 -10.24 -0.50
CA THR A 87 -1.92 -11.02 -0.39
C THR A 87 -3.16 -10.15 -0.27
N THR A 88 -2.97 -8.85 -0.07
CA THR A 88 -4.03 -7.83 -0.03
C THR A 88 -3.51 -6.59 -0.75
N LEU A 89 -4.18 -6.21 -1.84
CA LEU A 89 -3.73 -5.18 -2.75
C LEU A 89 -4.83 -4.13 -2.93
N PHE A 90 -4.47 -2.85 -3.00
CA PHE A 90 -5.36 -1.77 -3.39
C PHE A 90 -5.09 -1.36 -4.83
N ALA A 91 -6.15 -1.21 -5.62
CA ALA A 91 -6.06 -0.70 -6.99
C ALA A 91 -6.02 0.82 -6.95
N SER A 92 -4.86 1.42 -7.18
CA SER A 92 -4.69 2.88 -7.23
C SER A 92 -5.00 3.43 -8.61
N LEU A 93 -5.86 4.45 -8.66
CA LEU A 93 -6.14 5.24 -9.87
C LEU A 93 -5.57 6.64 -9.72
N VAL A 94 -4.86 7.10 -10.74
CA VAL A 94 -4.35 8.47 -10.81
C VAL A 94 -5.43 9.45 -11.24
N THR A 95 -5.17 10.74 -11.05
CA THR A 95 -6.01 11.84 -11.53
C THR A 95 -6.39 11.67 -13.00
N GLN A 96 -7.68 11.79 -13.30
CA GLN A 96 -8.24 11.76 -14.65
C GLN A 96 -9.41 12.77 -14.78
N GLU A 97 -9.79 13.07 -16.02
CA GLU A 97 -11.03 13.79 -16.33
C GLU A 97 -12.23 13.11 -15.65
N PRO A 98 -13.25 13.88 -15.21
CA PRO A 98 -14.37 13.34 -14.41
C PRO A 98 -15.05 12.13 -15.02
N SER A 99 -15.37 12.16 -16.31
CA SER A 99 -16.05 11.06 -17.00
C SER A 99 -15.20 9.80 -17.11
N ILE A 100 -13.89 9.96 -17.32
CA ILE A 100 -12.95 8.83 -17.39
C ILE A 100 -12.79 8.19 -16.01
N LEU A 101 -12.59 9.02 -14.98
CA LEU A 101 -12.44 8.51 -13.60
C LEU A 101 -13.70 7.77 -13.14
N LEU A 102 -14.89 8.31 -13.46
CA LEU A 102 -16.16 7.69 -13.13
C LEU A 102 -16.32 6.32 -13.81
N GLU A 103 -15.95 6.20 -15.08
CA GLU A 103 -15.94 4.93 -15.79
C GLU A 103 -14.98 3.93 -15.15
N GLN A 104 -13.75 4.36 -14.82
CA GLN A 104 -12.72 3.51 -14.23
C GLN A 104 -13.17 2.96 -12.86
N VAL A 105 -13.70 3.80 -11.96
CA VAL A 105 -14.16 3.35 -10.64
C VAL A 105 -15.38 2.42 -10.75
N GLY A 106 -16.29 2.68 -11.67
CA GLY A 106 -17.47 1.83 -11.89
C GLY A 106 -17.09 0.43 -12.36
N ARG A 107 -16.14 0.35 -13.28
CA ARG A 107 -15.63 -0.92 -13.78
C ARG A 107 -14.85 -1.68 -12.70
N LEU A 108 -13.89 -1.05 -12.03
CA LEU A 108 -13.16 -1.70 -10.94
C LEU A 108 -14.09 -2.17 -9.84
N GLY A 109 -15.06 -1.35 -9.43
CA GLY A 109 -16.01 -1.69 -8.40
C GLY A 109 -16.86 -2.93 -8.71
N SER A 110 -17.06 -3.26 -9.99
CA SER A 110 -17.76 -4.47 -10.41
C SER A 110 -16.87 -5.73 -10.43
N ILE A 111 -15.56 -5.57 -10.53
CA ILE A 111 -14.59 -6.68 -10.72
C ILE A 111 -13.87 -7.03 -9.41
N ILE A 112 -13.56 -6.06 -8.56
CA ILE A 112 -12.82 -6.24 -7.29
C ILE A 112 -13.32 -7.42 -6.45
N PRO A 113 -14.63 -7.70 -6.30
CA PRO A 113 -15.09 -8.85 -5.51
C PRO A 113 -14.57 -10.21 -6.00
N PHE A 114 -14.06 -10.31 -7.21
CA PHE A 114 -13.55 -11.54 -7.82
C PHE A 114 -12.04 -11.62 -7.83
N LEU A 115 -11.32 -10.58 -7.38
CA LEU A 115 -9.85 -10.50 -7.35
C LEU A 115 -9.31 -10.56 -5.92
N THR A 116 -7.98 -10.68 -5.80
CA THR A 116 -7.24 -10.49 -4.53
C THR A 116 -7.00 -9.00 -4.23
N VAL A 117 -7.87 -8.13 -4.71
CA VAL A 117 -7.85 -6.67 -4.52
C VAL A 117 -8.90 -6.30 -3.49
N ALA A 118 -8.48 -5.57 -2.46
CA ALA A 118 -9.35 -5.22 -1.32
C ALA A 118 -10.25 -4.02 -1.59
N GLY A 119 -9.84 -3.12 -2.48
CA GLY A 119 -10.61 -1.93 -2.83
C GLY A 119 -9.81 -0.97 -3.71
N ILE A 120 -10.40 0.20 -3.97
CA ILE A 120 -9.83 1.26 -4.80
C ILE A 120 -9.20 2.32 -3.90
N HIS A 121 -7.98 2.74 -4.26
CA HIS A 121 -7.37 3.98 -3.79
C HIS A 121 -7.45 5.02 -4.91
N LEU A 122 -7.99 6.21 -4.62
CA LEU A 122 -7.92 7.34 -5.54
C LEU A 122 -6.76 8.25 -5.16
N GLU A 123 -5.76 8.37 -6.03
CA GLU A 123 -4.72 9.35 -5.89
C GLU A 123 -5.10 10.62 -6.65
N GLY A 124 -5.67 11.55 -5.92
CA GLY A 124 -6.36 12.72 -6.50
C GLY A 124 -7.83 12.39 -6.90
N PRO A 125 -8.45 13.29 -7.69
CA PRO A 125 -7.90 14.39 -8.49
C PRO A 125 -7.72 15.72 -7.74
N TRP A 126 -7.92 15.77 -6.47
CA TRP A 126 -7.95 16.96 -5.63
C TRP A 126 -6.57 17.21 -5.03
N LEU A 127 -5.57 17.46 -5.90
CA LEU A 127 -4.15 17.60 -5.57
C LEU A 127 -3.64 19.01 -5.88
N SER A 128 -2.51 19.37 -5.28
CA SER A 128 -1.84 20.65 -5.51
C SER A 128 -1.14 20.68 -6.87
N GLU A 129 -1.42 21.67 -7.68
CA GLU A 129 -0.70 21.89 -8.95
C GLU A 129 0.82 21.99 -8.75
N LYS A 130 1.25 22.59 -7.63
CA LYS A 130 2.66 22.78 -7.31
C LYS A 130 3.41 21.48 -7.01
N PHE A 131 2.72 20.49 -6.45
CA PHE A 131 3.26 19.20 -6.08
C PHE A 131 2.54 18.04 -6.77
N CYS A 132 2.00 18.28 -7.97
CA CYS A 132 1.24 17.28 -8.72
C CYS A 132 2.05 16.03 -9.11
N GLY A 133 3.41 16.09 -9.12
CA GLY A 133 4.22 14.94 -9.51
C GLY A 133 3.90 14.49 -10.94
N ALA A 134 3.57 13.22 -11.12
CA ALA A 134 3.22 12.60 -12.39
C ALA A 134 1.71 12.63 -12.71
N HIS A 135 0.94 13.55 -12.10
CA HIS A 135 -0.47 13.75 -12.44
C HIS A 135 -0.65 14.80 -13.54
N ASP A 136 -1.67 14.62 -14.37
CA ASP A 136 -2.05 15.59 -15.40
C ASP A 136 -2.67 16.83 -14.75
N ILE A 137 -1.96 17.96 -14.83
CA ILE A 137 -2.40 19.25 -14.25
C ILE A 137 -3.78 19.66 -14.80
N SER A 138 -4.08 19.36 -16.08
CA SER A 138 -5.34 19.76 -16.71
C SER A 138 -6.56 19.04 -16.12
N ALA A 139 -6.36 17.90 -15.47
CA ALA A 139 -7.42 17.12 -14.83
C ALA A 139 -7.53 17.38 -13.31
N LEU A 140 -6.60 18.16 -12.73
CA LEU A 140 -6.69 18.59 -11.34
C LEU A 140 -7.86 19.54 -11.13
N ARG A 141 -8.54 19.41 -10.02
CA ARG A 141 -9.72 20.21 -9.69
C ARG A 141 -9.99 20.31 -8.20
N LYS A 142 -10.86 21.23 -7.83
CA LYS A 142 -11.36 21.35 -6.46
C LYS A 142 -12.33 20.18 -6.16
N PRO A 143 -12.38 19.67 -4.93
CA PRO A 143 -13.35 18.66 -4.57
C PRO A 143 -14.78 19.25 -4.60
N ASP A 144 -15.69 18.48 -5.19
CA ASP A 144 -17.12 18.77 -5.21
C ASP A 144 -17.89 17.62 -4.54
N LYS A 145 -18.85 17.97 -3.70
CA LYS A 145 -19.64 16.98 -2.94
C LYS A 145 -20.35 15.99 -3.84
N SER A 146 -20.98 16.47 -4.93
CA SER A 146 -21.74 15.62 -5.85
C SER A 146 -20.82 14.66 -6.60
N GLU A 147 -19.62 15.10 -6.99
CA GLU A 147 -18.61 14.25 -7.61
C GLU A 147 -18.14 13.13 -6.63
N ILE A 148 -17.85 13.49 -5.38
CA ILE A 148 -17.46 12.49 -4.36
C ILE A 148 -18.54 11.44 -4.18
N GLU A 149 -19.79 11.86 -3.99
CA GLU A 149 -20.93 10.94 -3.80
C GLU A 149 -21.16 10.05 -5.03
N GLU A 150 -21.00 10.60 -6.23
CA GLU A 150 -21.13 9.88 -7.49
C GLU A 150 -20.01 8.84 -7.68
N LEU A 151 -18.75 9.17 -7.40
CA LEU A 151 -17.62 8.26 -7.46
C LEU A 151 -17.81 7.08 -6.48
N ILE A 152 -18.20 7.36 -5.23
CA ILE A 152 -18.45 6.33 -4.21
C ILE A 152 -19.59 5.40 -4.66
N PHE A 153 -20.70 5.96 -5.14
CA PHE A 153 -21.85 5.17 -5.60
C PHE A 153 -21.49 4.28 -6.79
N ASN A 154 -20.85 4.84 -7.82
CA ASN A 154 -20.49 4.09 -9.02
C ASN A 154 -19.43 3.01 -8.78
N SER A 155 -18.56 3.20 -7.78
CA SER A 155 -17.59 2.17 -7.38
C SER A 155 -18.23 1.00 -6.61
N ASN A 156 -19.55 0.95 -6.40
CA ASN A 156 -20.21 0.00 -5.50
C ASN A 156 -19.66 0.06 -4.06
N ASN A 157 -19.29 1.26 -3.58
CA ASN A 157 -18.64 1.51 -2.28
C ASN A 157 -17.28 0.76 -2.10
N THR A 158 -16.57 0.49 -3.18
CA THR A 158 -15.24 -0.15 -3.11
C THR A 158 -14.09 0.86 -3.04
N ILE A 159 -14.36 2.18 -3.16
CA ILE A 159 -13.35 3.20 -2.84
C ILE A 159 -13.15 3.21 -1.32
N ILE A 160 -11.96 2.77 -0.89
CA ILE A 160 -11.61 2.63 0.53
C ILE A 160 -10.56 3.65 0.96
N SER A 161 -9.88 4.29 0.02
CA SER A 161 -8.87 5.33 0.30
C SER A 161 -8.89 6.42 -0.75
N VAL A 162 -8.57 7.64 -0.30
CA VAL A 162 -8.40 8.83 -1.18
C VAL A 162 -7.22 9.65 -0.69
N THR A 163 -6.31 9.99 -1.61
CA THR A 163 -5.25 10.99 -1.37
C THR A 163 -5.73 12.37 -1.84
N ILE A 164 -5.62 13.37 -0.97
CA ILE A 164 -6.05 14.76 -1.20
C ILE A 164 -5.02 15.75 -0.66
N ALA A 165 -4.87 16.90 -1.32
CA ALA A 165 -4.11 18.04 -0.82
C ALA A 165 -5.01 18.94 0.03
N PRO A 166 -4.72 19.11 1.33
CA PRO A 166 -5.66 19.75 2.25
C PRO A 166 -5.75 21.27 2.11
N GLU A 167 -4.80 21.90 1.42
CA GLU A 167 -4.81 23.36 1.16
C GLU A 167 -5.75 23.77 0.03
N ILE A 168 -6.28 22.82 -0.75
CA ILE A 168 -7.21 23.13 -1.83
C ILE A 168 -8.55 23.58 -1.25
N GLU A 169 -9.13 24.60 -1.87
CA GLU A 169 -10.45 25.13 -1.48
C GLU A 169 -11.50 24.00 -1.48
N GLY A 170 -12.19 23.82 -0.34
CA GLY A 170 -13.17 22.76 -0.14
C GLY A 170 -12.60 21.44 0.37
N ALA A 171 -11.27 21.29 0.43
CA ALA A 171 -10.65 20.02 0.82
C ALA A 171 -10.99 19.58 2.27
N LEU A 172 -11.02 20.50 3.23
CA LEU A 172 -11.36 20.16 4.62
C LEU A 172 -12.79 19.62 4.75
N ASP A 173 -13.73 20.15 3.98
CA ASP A 173 -15.12 19.64 3.98
C ASP A 173 -15.21 18.31 3.22
N ALA A 174 -14.44 18.14 2.14
CA ALA A 174 -14.32 16.86 1.45
C ALA A 174 -13.73 15.76 2.35
N ILE A 175 -12.72 16.07 3.17
CA ILE A 175 -12.14 15.15 4.16
C ILE A 175 -13.20 14.68 5.16
N LYS A 176 -14.01 15.60 5.72
CA LYS A 176 -15.11 15.25 6.62
C LYS A 176 -16.16 14.35 5.95
N LEU A 177 -16.52 14.69 4.70
CA LEU A 177 -17.47 13.90 3.91
C LEU A 177 -16.95 12.49 3.65
N LEU A 178 -15.73 12.34 3.11
CA LEU A 178 -15.08 11.06 2.84
C LEU A 178 -15.03 10.18 4.11
N LYS A 179 -14.58 10.77 5.24
CA LYS A 179 -14.59 10.08 6.54
C LYS A 179 -15.98 9.61 6.92
N SER A 180 -17.03 10.43 6.72
CA SER A 180 -18.41 10.08 7.06
C SER A 180 -18.95 8.94 6.19
N LEU A 181 -18.40 8.76 4.99
CA LEU A 181 -18.69 7.68 4.06
C LEU A 181 -17.84 6.42 4.31
N GLY A 182 -16.99 6.43 5.35
CA GLY A 182 -16.13 5.29 5.71
C GLY A 182 -14.84 5.18 4.89
N VAL A 183 -14.50 6.21 4.10
CA VAL A 183 -13.28 6.26 3.29
C VAL A 183 -12.12 6.78 4.13
N VAL A 184 -10.99 6.10 4.08
CA VAL A 184 -9.73 6.54 4.72
C VAL A 184 -9.12 7.66 3.89
N VAL A 185 -8.81 8.79 4.54
CA VAL A 185 -8.23 9.94 3.87
C VAL A 185 -6.73 10.02 4.14
N ALA A 186 -5.96 10.05 3.06
CA ALA A 186 -4.53 10.30 3.04
C ALA A 186 -4.23 11.72 2.55
N LEU A 187 -3.19 12.35 3.08
CA LEU A 187 -2.70 13.65 2.63
C LEU A 187 -1.43 13.45 1.80
N GLY A 188 -1.41 13.97 0.60
CA GLY A 188 -0.28 13.88 -0.32
C GLY A 188 -0.39 14.86 -1.47
N HIS A 189 0.65 14.96 -2.29
CA HIS A 189 0.71 15.91 -3.42
C HIS A 189 0.33 17.34 -3.03
N THR A 190 1.01 17.87 -1.99
CA THR A 190 0.52 19.04 -1.24
C THR A 190 1.62 20.04 -0.90
N ASP A 191 1.29 21.31 -0.91
CA ASP A 191 2.09 22.43 -0.39
C ASP A 191 1.63 22.85 1.03
N ALA A 192 0.87 22.00 1.73
CA ALA A 192 0.32 22.34 3.04
C ALA A 192 1.41 22.66 4.07
N ASP A 193 1.13 23.65 4.88
CA ASP A 193 1.88 23.95 6.10
C ASP A 193 1.35 23.10 7.29
N ALA A 194 2.01 23.19 8.45
CA ALA A 194 1.62 22.45 9.64
C ALA A 194 0.21 22.82 10.13
N LYS A 195 -0.23 24.08 9.96
CA LYS A 195 -1.55 24.52 10.42
C LYS A 195 -2.66 23.85 9.63
N ILE A 196 -2.60 23.92 8.29
CA ILE A 196 -3.59 23.28 7.42
C ILE A 196 -3.54 21.77 7.58
N THR A 197 -2.35 21.20 7.74
CA THR A 197 -2.18 19.76 8.03
C THR A 197 -2.89 19.36 9.32
N ARG A 198 -2.73 20.13 10.41
CA ARG A 198 -3.42 19.87 11.67
C ARG A 198 -4.94 19.94 11.50
N GLU A 199 -5.45 20.97 10.84
CA GLU A 199 -6.87 21.10 10.53
C GLU A 199 -7.41 19.90 9.73
N ALA A 200 -6.64 19.39 8.77
CA ALA A 200 -7.02 18.21 7.98
C ALA A 200 -7.04 16.92 8.82
N ILE A 201 -6.07 16.74 9.71
CA ILE A 201 -6.04 15.63 10.67
C ILE A 201 -7.26 15.68 11.58
N ASP A 202 -7.58 16.84 12.14
CA ASP A 202 -8.75 17.05 12.99
C ASP A 202 -10.07 16.77 12.24
N CYS A 203 -10.12 17.04 10.93
CA CYS A 203 -11.23 16.67 10.05
C CYS A 203 -11.31 15.18 9.77
N GLY A 204 -10.22 14.41 9.93
CA GLY A 204 -10.23 12.95 9.82
C GLY A 204 -9.20 12.33 8.90
N ALA A 205 -8.30 13.10 8.32
CA ALA A 205 -7.16 12.55 7.61
C ALA A 205 -6.27 11.75 8.59
N SER A 206 -5.78 10.58 8.18
CA SER A 206 -5.10 9.65 9.08
C SER A 206 -3.86 8.98 8.49
N ILE A 207 -3.55 9.27 7.23
CA ILE A 207 -2.39 8.74 6.51
C ILE A 207 -1.70 9.88 5.77
N ILE A 208 -0.39 9.77 5.60
CA ILE A 208 0.39 10.58 4.67
C ILE A 208 0.87 9.69 3.54
N THR A 209 0.46 10.00 2.34
CA THR A 209 0.80 9.28 1.11
C THR A 209 2.29 9.44 0.82
N HIS A 210 2.97 8.32 0.46
CA HIS A 210 4.39 8.25 0.08
C HIS A 210 5.26 9.37 0.69
N PHE A 211 5.37 9.33 2.02
CA PHE A 211 6.01 10.35 2.84
C PHE A 211 7.37 10.78 2.29
N TYR A 212 7.65 12.06 2.24
CA TYR A 212 8.72 12.80 1.59
C TYR A 212 8.53 13.06 0.08
N SER A 213 7.75 12.27 -0.63
CA SER A 213 7.52 12.46 -2.07
C SER A 213 6.37 13.45 -2.32
N ALA A 214 6.49 14.29 -3.34
CA ALA A 214 5.47 15.22 -3.80
C ALA A 214 4.85 16.09 -2.67
N MET A 215 5.68 16.60 -1.76
CA MET A 215 5.26 17.49 -0.67
C MET A 215 6.34 18.51 -0.33
N ARG A 216 5.96 19.53 0.43
CA ARG A 216 6.92 20.55 0.91
C ARG A 216 7.99 19.89 1.77
N PRO A 217 9.29 20.08 1.43
CA PRO A 217 10.39 19.44 2.17
C PRO A 217 10.46 19.86 3.64
N LEU A 218 11.07 19.01 4.48
CA LEU A 218 11.43 19.36 5.85
C LEU A 218 12.37 20.56 5.86
N SER A 219 12.04 21.58 6.65
CA SER A 219 12.83 22.79 6.80
C SER A 219 12.77 23.28 8.22
N HIS A 220 13.90 23.80 8.73
CA HIS A 220 13.95 24.45 10.05
C HIS A 220 13.37 25.87 10.05
N ARG A 221 12.99 26.41 8.89
CA ARG A 221 12.48 27.79 8.76
C ARG A 221 11.06 27.84 8.20
N VAL A 222 10.58 26.76 7.62
CA VAL A 222 9.28 26.70 6.96
C VAL A 222 8.52 25.52 7.50
N SER A 223 7.35 25.79 8.00
CA SER A 223 6.41 24.76 8.49
C SER A 223 5.90 23.91 7.32
N SER A 224 5.74 22.62 7.51
CA SER A 224 5.33 21.67 6.46
C SER A 224 4.48 20.53 7.02
N LEU A 225 3.70 19.91 6.16
CA LEU A 225 3.00 18.66 6.42
C LEU A 225 3.95 17.60 7.01
N ALA A 226 5.14 17.44 6.42
CA ALA A 226 6.10 16.43 6.83
C ALA A 226 6.52 16.61 8.31
N LEU A 227 6.73 17.86 8.74
CA LEU A 227 7.11 18.14 10.12
C LEU A 227 5.95 17.83 11.08
N GLU A 228 4.73 18.29 10.76
CA GLU A 228 3.54 18.06 11.57
C GLU A 228 3.23 16.56 11.69
N ALA A 229 3.30 15.83 10.57
CA ALA A 229 3.05 14.40 10.55
C ALA A 229 4.05 13.58 11.36
N LEU A 230 5.32 14.01 11.48
CA LEU A 230 6.30 13.33 12.34
C LEU A 230 5.95 13.46 13.81
N TYR A 231 5.41 14.60 14.24
CA TYR A 231 5.01 14.84 15.64
C TYR A 231 3.67 14.22 16.00
N ASP A 232 2.75 14.09 15.04
CA ASP A 232 1.44 13.47 15.29
C ASP A 232 1.60 11.97 15.58
N LYS A 233 0.86 11.45 16.57
CA LYS A 233 0.98 10.05 17.03
C LYS A 233 0.01 9.10 16.34
N ASP A 234 -1.06 9.64 15.75
CA ASP A 234 -2.18 8.88 15.22
C ASP A 234 -2.19 8.82 13.71
N VAL A 235 -1.41 9.68 13.03
CA VAL A 235 -1.24 9.69 11.57
C VAL A 235 -0.15 8.70 11.17
N PHE A 236 -0.44 7.83 10.21
CA PHE A 236 0.51 6.86 9.66
C PHE A 236 1.17 7.38 8.39
N LEU A 237 2.38 6.91 8.14
CA LEU A 237 3.23 7.39 7.04
C LEU A 237 3.48 6.24 6.06
N GLU A 238 3.01 6.38 4.84
CA GLU A 238 3.41 5.47 3.76
C GLU A 238 4.85 5.78 3.35
N PHE A 239 5.65 4.74 3.09
CA PHE A 239 7.03 4.91 2.63
C PHE A 239 7.40 3.87 1.57
N ILE A 240 8.10 4.33 0.53
CA ILE A 240 8.56 3.53 -0.61
C ILE A 240 10.01 3.10 -0.33
N LEU A 241 10.24 1.80 -0.19
CA LEU A 241 11.52 1.21 0.22
C LEU A 241 12.34 0.72 -0.98
N ASP A 242 12.61 1.59 -1.94
CA ASP A 242 13.41 1.26 -3.14
C ASP A 242 14.82 1.88 -3.15
N GLY A 243 15.15 2.70 -2.14
CA GLY A 243 16.43 3.42 -2.05
C GLY A 243 16.58 4.55 -3.08
N THR A 244 15.52 4.84 -3.86
CA THR A 244 15.49 5.88 -4.90
C THR A 244 14.57 7.03 -4.49
N HIS A 245 13.34 6.72 -4.07
CA HIS A 245 12.38 7.70 -3.55
C HIS A 245 12.84 8.29 -2.23
N ILE A 246 13.39 7.45 -1.37
CA ILE A 246 13.90 7.85 -0.05
C ILE A 246 15.30 7.28 0.12
N ILE A 247 16.27 8.16 0.34
CA ILE A 247 17.66 7.74 0.60
C ILE A 247 17.76 7.02 1.96
N PRO A 248 18.74 6.11 2.15
CA PRO A 248 18.86 5.31 3.37
C PRO A 248 18.90 6.14 4.66
N GLU A 249 19.56 7.29 4.66
CA GLU A 249 19.64 8.18 5.82
C GLU A 249 18.27 8.75 6.23
N ALA A 250 17.40 9.05 5.26
CA ALA A 250 16.05 9.54 5.52
C ALA A 250 15.12 8.39 5.97
N ILE A 251 15.31 7.17 5.47
CA ILE A 251 14.64 5.98 5.99
C ILE A 251 15.05 5.73 7.45
N GLN A 252 16.33 5.84 7.77
CA GLN A 252 16.81 5.70 9.15
C GLN A 252 16.16 6.74 10.07
N LEU A 253 16.05 7.99 9.63
CA LEU A 253 15.35 9.04 10.38
C LEU A 253 13.87 8.67 10.66
N LEU A 254 13.17 8.09 9.67
CA LEU A 254 11.79 7.60 9.88
C LEU A 254 11.73 6.46 10.88
N LEU A 255 12.67 5.51 10.80
CA LEU A 255 12.76 4.41 11.75
C LEU A 255 13.03 4.91 13.18
N ASP A 256 13.82 5.97 13.35
CA ASP A 256 14.14 6.52 14.66
C ASP A 256 12.99 7.37 15.25
N THR A 257 12.21 8.04 14.41
CA THR A 257 11.22 9.04 14.84
C THR A 257 9.76 8.56 14.71
N ALA A 258 9.46 7.70 13.76
CA ALA A 258 8.10 7.32 13.37
C ALA A 258 7.85 5.80 13.31
N ARG A 259 8.76 4.98 13.79
CA ARG A 259 8.80 3.51 13.66
C ARG A 259 7.43 2.81 13.86
N LYS A 260 6.62 3.27 14.81
CA LYS A 260 5.35 2.61 15.13
C LYS A 260 4.22 2.85 14.11
N LYS A 261 4.39 3.79 13.20
CA LYS A 261 3.34 4.29 12.31
C LYS A 261 3.72 4.25 10.82
N LEU A 262 4.71 3.43 10.46
CA LEU A 262 5.14 3.26 9.08
C LEU A 262 4.30 2.20 8.38
N ILE A 263 3.90 2.47 7.13
CA ILE A 263 3.23 1.54 6.22
C ILE A 263 4.08 1.44 4.95
N ALA A 264 4.59 0.25 4.67
CA ALA A 264 5.31 -0.01 3.42
C ALA A 264 4.33 -0.06 2.26
N VAL A 265 4.64 0.69 1.19
CA VAL A 265 3.89 0.68 -0.06
C VAL A 265 4.85 0.56 -1.23
N THR A 266 4.34 0.12 -2.38
CA THR A 266 5.18 0.05 -3.58
C THR A 266 5.10 1.31 -4.42
N ASP A 267 3.94 1.94 -4.53
CA ASP A 267 3.65 2.94 -5.56
C ASP A 267 4.02 2.40 -6.97
N ALA A 268 3.80 1.08 -7.16
CA ALA A 268 4.20 0.37 -8.37
C ALA A 268 3.31 0.78 -9.54
N ILE A 269 3.96 0.97 -10.71
CA ILE A 269 3.29 1.22 -11.99
C ILE A 269 3.37 -0.02 -12.89
N SER A 270 2.80 0.04 -14.08
CA SER A 270 2.81 -1.09 -15.05
C SER A 270 4.20 -1.66 -15.34
N ALA A 271 5.26 -0.85 -15.15
CA ALA A 271 6.64 -1.28 -15.36
C ALA A 271 7.19 -2.24 -14.28
N ALA A 272 6.52 -2.39 -13.13
CA ALA A 272 6.91 -3.39 -12.15
C ALA A 272 6.77 -4.80 -12.75
N GLY A 273 7.89 -5.53 -12.83
CA GLY A 273 7.94 -6.83 -13.48
C GLY A 273 8.09 -6.81 -15.00
N SER A 274 8.19 -5.64 -15.61
CA SER A 274 8.38 -5.48 -17.06
C SER A 274 9.81 -5.06 -17.41
N VAL A 275 10.13 -5.05 -18.70
CA VAL A 275 11.40 -4.54 -19.19
C VAL A 275 11.42 -3.02 -19.20
N ASP A 276 12.63 -2.44 -19.13
CA ASP A 276 12.82 -0.99 -19.28
C ASP A 276 12.25 -0.50 -20.64
N GLY A 277 11.70 0.70 -20.65
CA GLY A 277 11.09 1.27 -21.86
C GLY A 277 10.27 2.53 -21.59
N GLU A 278 9.56 2.97 -22.63
CA GLU A 278 8.61 4.08 -22.53
C GLU A 278 7.20 3.53 -22.28
N ILE A 279 6.51 4.10 -21.29
CA ILE A 279 5.12 3.76 -20.93
C ILE A 279 4.29 5.03 -20.76
N GLN A 280 2.97 4.88 -20.67
CA GLN A 280 2.04 5.96 -20.34
C GLN A 280 1.43 5.72 -18.96
N LEU A 281 1.55 6.73 -18.06
CA LEU A 281 0.85 6.77 -16.78
C LEU A 281 -0.26 7.84 -16.90
N GLY A 282 -1.50 7.42 -17.08
CA GLY A 282 -2.55 8.33 -17.49
C GLY A 282 -2.16 9.04 -18.81
N ASN A 283 -2.11 10.37 -18.80
CA ASN A 283 -1.69 11.19 -19.93
C ASN A 283 -0.19 11.53 -19.92
N ILE A 284 0.59 11.03 -18.96
CA ILE A 284 1.99 11.39 -18.77
C ILE A 284 2.91 10.30 -19.36
N ALA A 285 3.82 10.70 -20.26
CA ALA A 285 4.85 9.80 -20.78
C ALA A 285 5.95 9.58 -19.72
N VAL A 286 6.28 8.33 -19.46
CA VAL A 286 7.26 7.90 -18.46
C VAL A 286 8.34 7.05 -19.13
N ILE A 287 9.60 7.31 -18.80
CA ILE A 287 10.75 6.50 -19.22
C ILE A 287 11.22 5.66 -18.03
N VAL A 288 11.27 4.37 -18.22
CA VAL A 288 11.85 3.43 -17.26
C VAL A 288 13.25 3.05 -17.73
N LYS A 289 14.24 3.27 -16.88
CA LYS A 289 15.64 2.92 -17.15
C LYS A 289 16.32 2.39 -15.89
N ASN A 290 16.91 1.20 -15.99
CA ASN A 290 17.51 0.49 -14.85
C ASN A 290 16.52 0.32 -13.68
N GLY A 291 15.26 0.08 -13.99
CA GLY A 291 14.19 -0.07 -13.00
C GLY A 291 13.76 1.24 -12.31
N VAL A 292 14.23 2.40 -12.75
CA VAL A 292 13.81 3.71 -12.24
C VAL A 292 12.89 4.39 -13.25
N ALA A 293 11.69 4.75 -12.81
CA ALA A 293 10.67 5.41 -13.62
C ALA A 293 10.73 6.93 -13.44
N LYS A 294 10.86 7.69 -14.54
CA LYS A 294 10.87 9.16 -14.54
C LYS A 294 9.93 9.70 -15.60
N ILE A 295 9.35 10.85 -15.33
CA ILE A 295 8.61 11.61 -16.35
C ILE A 295 9.57 11.89 -17.53
N LYS A 296 9.10 11.64 -18.75
CA LYS A 296 9.90 11.88 -19.98
C LYS A 296 10.39 13.32 -20.03
N ASN A 297 11.69 13.49 -20.26
CA ASN A 297 12.39 14.78 -20.27
C ASN A 297 12.38 15.53 -18.92
N SER A 298 12.27 14.84 -17.81
CA SER A 298 12.30 15.37 -16.45
C SER A 298 13.14 14.49 -15.53
N GLU A 299 13.58 15.06 -14.41
CA GLU A 299 14.22 14.30 -13.32
C GLU A 299 13.21 13.80 -12.27
N LEU A 300 11.93 14.19 -12.40
CA LEU A 300 10.88 13.78 -11.47
C LEU A 300 10.56 12.29 -11.63
N LEU A 301 10.48 11.58 -10.51
CA LEU A 301 10.02 10.20 -10.45
C LEU A 301 8.52 10.11 -10.78
N ALA A 302 8.10 8.99 -11.31
CA ALA A 302 6.72 8.70 -11.70
C ALA A 302 6.33 7.30 -11.23
N GLY A 303 5.94 7.18 -9.96
CA GLY A 303 5.76 5.90 -9.30
C GLY A 303 7.03 5.06 -9.27
N SER A 304 6.91 3.79 -9.01
CA SER A 304 8.03 2.87 -8.88
C SER A 304 7.91 1.60 -9.74
N THR A 305 8.99 0.82 -9.79
CA THR A 305 8.98 -0.57 -10.26
C THR A 305 9.15 -1.56 -9.09
N LEU A 306 8.94 -1.09 -7.87
CA LEU A 306 9.14 -1.84 -6.64
C LEU A 306 8.06 -2.94 -6.51
N THR A 307 8.44 -4.02 -5.81
CA THR A 307 7.53 -5.06 -5.34
C THR A 307 7.75 -5.29 -3.86
N MET A 308 6.74 -5.78 -3.14
CA MET A 308 6.81 -5.91 -1.68
C MET A 308 7.93 -6.86 -1.22
N ASP A 309 8.26 -7.90 -1.98
CA ASP A 309 9.42 -8.78 -1.71
C ASP A 309 10.76 -8.01 -1.76
N ARG A 310 10.91 -7.12 -2.75
CA ARG A 310 12.11 -6.29 -2.88
C ARG A 310 12.18 -5.23 -1.78
N ALA A 311 11.05 -4.60 -1.46
CA ALA A 311 10.94 -3.66 -0.36
C ALA A 311 11.31 -4.30 0.98
N PHE A 312 10.76 -5.50 1.25
CA PHE A 312 11.05 -6.26 2.46
C PHE A 312 12.54 -6.63 2.55
N LYS A 313 13.10 -7.20 1.48
CA LYS A 313 14.52 -7.56 1.43
C LYS A 313 15.43 -6.35 1.63
N PHE A 314 15.11 -5.22 0.99
CA PHE A 314 15.86 -3.97 1.14
C PHE A 314 15.85 -3.48 2.60
N LEU A 315 14.67 -3.46 3.25
CA LEU A 315 14.56 -3.07 4.65
C LEU A 315 15.40 -3.96 5.56
N MET A 316 15.22 -5.28 5.46
CA MET A 316 15.86 -6.25 6.35
C MET A 316 17.38 -6.34 6.18
N GLN A 317 17.89 -6.03 4.98
CA GLN A 317 19.33 -6.07 4.70
C GLN A 317 20.08 -4.79 5.09
N ASN A 318 19.40 -3.65 5.12
CA ASN A 318 20.06 -2.35 5.28
C ASN A 318 19.79 -1.67 6.63
N PHE A 319 18.80 -2.15 7.41
CA PHE A 319 18.40 -1.50 8.65
C PHE A 319 18.23 -2.51 9.79
N ASP A 320 18.42 -2.06 11.01
CA ASP A 320 18.18 -2.85 12.23
C ASP A 320 16.68 -2.88 12.53
N VAL A 321 15.97 -3.80 11.87
CA VAL A 321 14.54 -4.01 11.98
C VAL A 321 14.28 -5.49 12.25
N SER A 322 13.50 -5.79 13.29
CA SER A 322 13.08 -7.16 13.59
C SER A 322 11.97 -7.64 12.66
N TYR A 323 11.80 -8.96 12.51
CA TYR A 323 10.66 -9.54 11.77
C TYR A 323 9.31 -9.08 12.30
N VAL A 324 9.19 -8.86 13.61
CA VAL A 324 7.95 -8.36 14.23
C VAL A 324 7.63 -6.93 13.78
N GLU A 325 8.62 -6.07 13.70
CA GLU A 325 8.45 -4.71 13.20
C GLU A 325 8.16 -4.70 11.71
N ALA A 326 8.90 -5.49 10.93
CA ALA A 326 8.64 -5.64 9.50
C ALA A 326 7.21 -6.14 9.24
N ALA A 327 6.71 -7.11 10.00
CA ALA A 327 5.32 -7.56 9.90
C ALA A 327 4.31 -6.42 10.17
N LYS A 328 4.61 -5.51 11.11
CA LYS A 328 3.79 -4.31 11.34
C LYS A 328 3.83 -3.36 10.14
N PHE A 329 5.01 -3.09 9.56
CA PHE A 329 5.14 -2.15 8.43
C PHE A 329 4.51 -2.69 7.15
N PHE A 330 4.65 -3.99 6.89
CA PHE A 330 4.20 -4.62 5.65
C PHE A 330 2.76 -5.17 5.71
N ALA A 331 2.16 -5.24 6.89
CA ALA A 331 0.81 -5.78 7.04
C ALA A 331 0.01 -5.14 8.19
N GLY A 332 0.50 -5.21 9.43
CA GLY A 332 -0.29 -4.90 10.61
C GLY A 332 -0.80 -3.46 10.65
N ASN A 333 0.05 -2.48 10.35
CA ASN A 333 -0.29 -1.06 10.39
C ASN A 333 -1.34 -0.69 9.34
N ALA A 334 -1.18 -1.21 8.11
CA ALA A 334 -2.17 -1.05 7.06
C ALA A 334 -3.52 -1.68 7.45
N ALA A 335 -3.50 -2.91 7.97
CA ALA A 335 -4.73 -3.59 8.40
C ALA A 335 -5.51 -2.80 9.46
N VAL A 336 -4.81 -2.19 10.42
CA VAL A 336 -5.42 -1.33 11.46
C VAL A 336 -6.03 -0.08 10.84
N LYS A 337 -5.26 0.64 10.01
CA LYS A 337 -5.70 1.94 9.47
C LYS A 337 -6.80 1.84 8.43
N TYR A 338 -6.78 0.80 7.63
CA TYR A 338 -7.80 0.56 6.60
C TYR A 338 -8.95 -0.34 7.06
N HIS A 339 -9.03 -0.63 8.38
CA HIS A 339 -10.10 -1.43 8.97
C HIS A 339 -10.29 -2.79 8.29
N LEU A 340 -9.18 -3.53 8.08
CA LEU A 340 -9.16 -4.85 7.47
C LEU A 340 -9.10 -5.95 8.55
N PRO A 341 -10.22 -6.33 9.16
CA PRO A 341 -10.24 -7.13 10.38
C PRO A 341 -9.78 -8.59 10.17
N GLU A 342 -9.75 -9.08 8.94
CA GLU A 342 -9.45 -10.49 8.65
C GLU A 342 -7.98 -10.76 8.34
N VAL A 343 -7.15 -9.72 8.13
CA VAL A 343 -5.74 -9.82 7.69
C VAL A 343 -4.80 -9.01 8.60
N GLY A 344 -3.51 -8.98 8.28
CA GLY A 344 -2.50 -8.13 8.93
C GLY A 344 -1.81 -8.76 10.13
N VAL A 345 -2.30 -9.88 10.64
CA VAL A 345 -1.69 -10.62 11.76
C VAL A 345 -2.00 -12.11 11.65
N LEU A 346 -1.06 -12.97 12.04
CA LEU A 346 -1.33 -14.40 12.21
C LEU A 346 -1.96 -14.63 13.57
N ALA A 347 -3.28 -14.89 13.57
CA ALA A 347 -4.06 -15.16 14.78
C ALA A 347 -5.28 -16.03 14.44
N THR A 348 -5.79 -16.76 15.42
CA THR A 348 -7.02 -17.54 15.28
C THR A 348 -8.19 -16.66 14.83
N GLY A 349 -8.97 -17.16 13.88
CA GLY A 349 -10.11 -16.47 13.27
C GLY A 349 -9.74 -15.59 12.05
N LYS A 350 -8.47 -15.31 11.81
CA LYS A 350 -7.99 -14.53 10.65
C LYS A 350 -7.84 -15.42 9.41
N LEU A 351 -7.81 -14.79 8.24
CA LEU A 351 -7.47 -15.47 6.99
C LEU A 351 -6.03 -16.01 7.06
N ALA A 352 -5.82 -17.20 6.56
CA ALA A 352 -4.51 -17.81 6.46
C ALA A 352 -3.72 -17.26 5.26
N ASN A 353 -3.52 -15.93 5.23
CA ASN A 353 -2.69 -15.22 4.30
C ASN A 353 -1.30 -15.11 4.91
N ILE A 354 -0.34 -15.88 4.39
CA ILE A 354 0.98 -16.07 5.00
C ILE A 354 2.05 -15.88 3.93
N VAL A 355 3.09 -15.12 4.26
CA VAL A 355 4.33 -15.05 3.50
C VAL A 355 5.42 -15.74 4.32
N VAL A 356 6.17 -16.65 3.70
CA VAL A 356 7.34 -17.27 4.31
C VAL A 356 8.58 -16.74 3.62
N VAL A 357 9.53 -16.23 4.40
CA VAL A 357 10.80 -15.72 3.90
C VAL A 357 11.96 -16.58 4.42
N ASN A 358 12.95 -16.83 3.57
CA ASN A 358 14.17 -17.52 3.95
C ASN A 358 15.16 -16.58 4.70
N PHE A 359 16.31 -17.11 5.11
CA PHE A 359 17.31 -16.34 5.84
C PHE A 359 18.03 -15.24 5.00
N ASN A 360 17.85 -15.26 3.67
CA ASN A 360 18.30 -14.19 2.78
C ASN A 360 17.22 -13.11 2.58
N HIS A 361 16.10 -13.22 3.33
CA HIS A 361 14.92 -12.35 3.23
C HIS A 361 14.21 -12.43 1.86
N GLU A 362 14.30 -13.56 1.18
CA GLU A 362 13.63 -13.85 -0.09
C GLU A 362 12.36 -14.66 0.19
N ILE A 363 11.32 -14.46 -0.62
CA ILE A 363 10.05 -15.19 -0.46
C ILE A 363 10.25 -16.64 -0.90
N GLU A 364 10.05 -17.54 0.06
CA GLU A 364 10.08 -19.00 -0.11
C GLU A 364 8.69 -19.54 -0.47
N ALA A 365 7.65 -19.03 0.19
CA ALA A 365 6.27 -19.43 -0.07
C ALA A 365 5.29 -18.29 0.19
N VAL A 366 4.17 -18.33 -0.54
CA VAL A 366 3.01 -17.45 -0.32
C VAL A 366 1.77 -18.32 -0.22
N LEU A 367 1.00 -18.11 0.85
CA LEU A 367 -0.29 -18.75 1.05
C LEU A 367 -1.39 -17.69 1.06
N ILE A 368 -2.44 -17.94 0.31
CA ILE A 368 -3.67 -17.15 0.37
C ILE A 368 -4.84 -18.03 0.80
N LYS A 369 -5.52 -17.62 1.86
CA LYS A 369 -6.59 -18.42 2.48
C LYS A 369 -6.16 -19.89 2.73
N GLY A 370 -4.90 -20.07 3.14
CA GLY A 370 -4.33 -21.39 3.42
C GLY A 370 -4.06 -22.27 2.20
N VAL A 371 -4.07 -21.71 1.00
CA VAL A 371 -3.64 -22.40 -0.22
C VAL A 371 -2.30 -21.82 -0.66
N GLN A 372 -1.30 -22.69 -0.79
CA GLN A 372 0.01 -22.27 -1.29
C GLN A 372 -0.08 -21.95 -2.80
N VAL A 373 0.35 -20.74 -3.17
CA VAL A 373 0.34 -20.23 -4.55
C VAL A 373 1.74 -19.99 -5.10
N LYS A 374 2.74 -19.99 -4.20
CA LYS A 374 4.17 -19.97 -4.54
C LYS A 374 4.94 -20.93 -3.66
#